data_737fa54481ccad392f906c1f3c9c3a56
#
_entry.id   737fa54481ccad392f906c1f3c9c3a56
#
_cell.length_a   1.000
_cell.length_b   1.000
_cell.length_c   1.000
_cell.angle_alpha   90.00
_cell.angle_beta   90.00
_cell.angle_gamma   90.00
#
_symmetry.space_group_name_H-M   'P 1'
#
loop_
_entity.id
_entity.type
_entity.pdbx_description
1 polymer ?
#
loop_
_entity_poly.entity_id
_entity_poly.type
_entity_poly.pdbx_seq_one_letter_code
_entity_poly.pdbx_strand_id
1 'polypeptide(L)'
;MTQRMNENRWLRGASLTIQQGVSIDANNVPDSKAITSSMFNEIYADNQKRIANQAEQIDSLKMVLARESEFERLSPQLAPEIRILFPKVKDIALSRNVFCEVNSGHTDTVNIAFVKLNGTMNSTEQSKLTEYLEVRSGVKSIKLWNEK
;
A
#
# COMPACT_ATOMS: atom_id res chain seq x y z
N MET A 1 -32.38 -23.00 22.84
CA MET A 1 -31.39 -22.22 22.06
C MET A 1 -30.73 -21.09 22.85
N THR A 2 -31.41 -20.46 23.77
CA THR A 2 -30.93 -19.38 24.64
C THR A 2 -29.81 -19.80 25.61
N GLN A 3 -29.72 -21.07 26.02
CA GLN A 3 -28.74 -21.54 26.98
C GLN A 3 -27.30 -21.58 26.45
N ARG A 4 -27.10 -21.86 25.15
CA ARG A 4 -25.76 -21.87 24.52
C ARG A 4 -25.15 -20.48 24.22
N MET A 5 -25.99 -19.46 24.18
CA MET A 5 -25.51 -18.08 23.94
C MET A 5 -24.85 -17.48 25.19
N ASN A 6 -25.26 -17.90 26.38
CA ASN A 6 -24.69 -17.38 27.65
C ASN A 6 -23.32 -17.95 27.99
N GLU A 7 -22.93 -19.07 27.37
CA GLU A 7 -21.61 -19.68 27.58
C GLU A 7 -20.49 -18.95 26.78
N ASN A 8 -20.87 -18.15 25.79
CA ASN A 8 -19.92 -17.44 24.96
C ASN A 8 -19.72 -16.03 25.51
N ARG A 9 -18.52 -15.76 26.02
CA ARG A 9 -18.13 -14.51 26.70
C ARG A 9 -18.43 -13.23 25.87
N TRP A 10 -18.44 -13.35 24.53
CA TRP A 10 -18.68 -12.26 23.60
C TRP A 10 -20.16 -11.97 23.33
N LEU A 11 -21.05 -12.88 23.72
CA LEU A 11 -22.49 -12.77 23.49
C LEU A 11 -23.28 -12.52 24.79
N ARG A 12 -22.61 -12.25 25.90
CA ARG A 12 -23.24 -11.85 27.14
C ARG A 12 -23.97 -10.53 26.99
N GLY A 13 -25.28 -10.55 27.11
CA GLY A 13 -26.15 -9.38 26.99
C GLY A 13 -26.77 -9.20 25.60
N ALA A 14 -26.49 -10.08 24.64
CA ALA A 14 -27.18 -10.08 23.35
C ALA A 14 -28.59 -10.72 23.51
N SER A 15 -29.64 -10.02 23.11
CA SER A 15 -30.98 -10.55 22.99
C SER A 15 -31.26 -11.00 21.56
N LEU A 16 -31.61 -12.26 21.37
CA LEU A 16 -32.05 -12.76 20.09
C LEU A 16 -33.58 -12.67 20.01
N THR A 17 -34.09 -11.75 19.22
CA THR A 17 -35.53 -11.65 18.91
C THR A 17 -35.79 -12.38 17.62
N ILE A 18 -36.41 -13.55 17.69
CA ILE A 18 -36.86 -14.27 16.50
C ILE A 18 -38.28 -13.79 16.21
N GLN A 19 -38.44 -12.93 15.19
CA GLN A 19 -39.75 -12.63 14.64
C GLN A 19 -40.16 -13.79 13.72
N GLN A 20 -41.07 -14.61 14.17
CA GLN A 20 -41.70 -15.60 13.30
C GLN A 20 -42.62 -14.84 12.35
N GLY A 21 -42.32 -14.95 11.05
CA GLY A 21 -43.04 -14.21 10.00
C GLY A 21 -44.53 -14.49 10.04
N VAL A 22 -45.31 -13.53 9.64
CA VAL A 22 -46.75 -13.50 9.42
C VAL A 22 -47.19 -14.78 8.70
N SER A 23 -48.23 -15.45 9.19
CA SER A 23 -48.87 -16.58 8.52
C SER A 23 -49.30 -16.13 7.11
N ILE A 24 -48.63 -16.62 6.10
CA ILE A 24 -48.95 -16.37 4.68
C ILE A 24 -50.06 -17.34 4.34
N ASP A 25 -51.18 -16.80 3.88
CA ASP A 25 -52.30 -17.61 3.36
C ASP A 25 -51.78 -18.56 2.27
N ALA A 26 -52.10 -19.83 2.41
CA ALA A 26 -51.59 -20.95 1.61
C ALA A 26 -51.96 -20.84 0.10
N ASN A 27 -52.79 -19.90 -0.27
CA ASN A 27 -53.23 -19.68 -1.66
C ASN A 27 -52.47 -18.59 -2.42
N ASN A 28 -51.50 -17.91 -1.81
CA ASN A 28 -50.74 -16.84 -2.43
C ASN A 28 -49.25 -16.92 -2.09
N VAL A 29 -48.66 -18.12 -2.06
CA VAL A 29 -47.22 -18.30 -1.89
C VAL A 29 -46.57 -18.15 -3.26
N PRO A 30 -45.89 -17.03 -3.53
CA PRO A 30 -45.00 -16.99 -4.69
C PRO A 30 -44.00 -18.11 -4.53
N ASP A 31 -43.71 -18.83 -5.57
CA ASP A 31 -42.85 -20.02 -5.58
C ASP A 31 -41.59 -19.80 -4.72
N SER A 32 -41.62 -20.30 -3.50
CA SER A 32 -40.55 -20.06 -2.50
C SER A 32 -39.16 -20.52 -2.98
N LYS A 33 -39.17 -21.47 -3.93
CA LYS A 33 -37.95 -21.93 -4.61
C LYS A 33 -37.40 -20.89 -5.58
N ALA A 34 -38.25 -20.17 -6.30
CA ALA A 34 -37.84 -19.14 -7.24
C ALA A 34 -37.28 -17.93 -6.48
N ILE A 35 -37.91 -17.51 -5.39
CA ILE A 35 -37.44 -16.43 -4.53
C ILE A 35 -36.09 -16.80 -3.89
N THR A 36 -35.96 -18.03 -3.37
CA THR A 36 -34.72 -18.49 -2.74
C THR A 36 -33.57 -18.54 -3.78
N SER A 37 -33.83 -19.04 -4.98
CA SER A 37 -32.82 -19.13 -6.03
C SER A 37 -32.40 -17.75 -6.54
N SER A 38 -33.33 -16.80 -6.67
CA SER A 38 -32.98 -15.41 -7.05
C SER A 38 -32.15 -14.71 -5.98
N MET A 39 -32.48 -14.87 -4.70
CA MET A 39 -31.70 -14.34 -3.59
C MET A 39 -30.29 -14.95 -3.53
N PHE A 40 -30.16 -16.26 -3.75
CA PHE A 40 -28.85 -16.90 -3.83
C PHE A 40 -28.01 -16.36 -4.99
N ASN A 41 -28.61 -16.20 -6.15
CA ASN A 41 -27.92 -15.64 -7.31
C ASN A 41 -27.47 -14.21 -7.08
N GLU A 42 -28.32 -13.39 -6.44
CA GLU A 42 -28.00 -12.01 -6.09
C GLU A 42 -26.85 -11.93 -5.08
N ILE A 43 -26.91 -12.71 -4.00
CA ILE A 43 -25.83 -12.80 -3.01
C ILE A 43 -24.52 -13.28 -3.66
N TYR A 44 -24.62 -14.30 -4.54
CA TYR A 44 -23.46 -14.80 -5.25
C TYR A 44 -22.85 -13.75 -6.18
N ALA A 45 -23.67 -13.06 -6.94
CA ALA A 45 -23.22 -11.97 -7.82
C ALA A 45 -22.59 -10.81 -7.04
N ASP A 46 -23.17 -10.42 -5.89
CA ASP A 46 -22.63 -9.38 -5.03
C ASP A 46 -21.28 -9.82 -4.42
N ASN A 47 -21.17 -11.06 -3.96
CA ASN A 47 -19.92 -11.60 -3.45
C ASN A 47 -18.83 -11.64 -4.53
N GLN A 48 -19.14 -12.05 -5.75
CA GLN A 48 -18.21 -12.04 -6.87
C GLN A 48 -17.72 -10.62 -7.18
N LYS A 49 -18.63 -9.65 -7.19
CA LYS A 49 -18.29 -8.24 -7.39
C LYS A 49 -17.39 -7.70 -6.27
N ARG A 50 -17.68 -8.06 -5.03
CA ARG A 50 -16.84 -7.68 -3.87
C ARG A 50 -15.45 -8.28 -3.96
N ILE A 51 -15.34 -9.56 -4.31
CA ILE A 51 -14.05 -10.24 -4.51
C ILE A 51 -13.24 -9.57 -5.62
N ALA A 52 -13.87 -9.25 -6.75
CA ALA A 52 -13.22 -8.54 -7.85
C ALA A 52 -12.70 -7.16 -7.43
N ASN A 53 -13.52 -6.38 -6.74
CA ASN A 53 -13.12 -5.06 -6.23
C ASN A 53 -11.98 -5.17 -5.21
N GLN A 54 -12.01 -6.16 -4.33
CA GLN A 54 -10.92 -6.39 -3.38
C GLN A 54 -9.63 -6.81 -4.06
N ALA A 55 -9.70 -7.64 -5.10
CA ALA A 55 -8.53 -8.04 -5.88
C ALA A 55 -7.89 -6.81 -6.55
N GLU A 56 -8.68 -5.94 -7.16
CA GLU A 56 -8.21 -4.69 -7.77
C GLU A 56 -7.57 -3.76 -6.74
N GLN A 57 -8.16 -3.62 -5.55
CA GLN A 57 -7.58 -2.84 -4.46
C GLN A 57 -6.25 -3.43 -3.99
N ILE A 58 -6.16 -4.75 -3.83
CA ILE A 58 -4.94 -5.44 -3.44
C ILE A 58 -3.83 -5.21 -4.47
N ASP A 59 -4.14 -5.32 -5.76
CA ASP A 59 -3.16 -5.11 -6.82
C ASP A 59 -2.68 -3.66 -6.86
N SER A 60 -3.59 -2.70 -6.71
CA SER A 60 -3.25 -1.28 -6.58
C SER A 60 -2.32 -1.02 -5.40
N LEU A 61 -2.65 -1.56 -4.22
CA LEU A 61 -1.82 -1.42 -3.01
C LEU A 61 -0.45 -2.07 -3.17
N LYS A 62 -0.37 -3.23 -3.82
CA LYS A 62 0.91 -3.89 -4.14
C LYS A 62 1.78 -3.03 -5.06
N MET A 63 1.18 -2.39 -6.05
CA MET A 63 1.93 -1.49 -6.95
C MET A 63 2.46 -0.26 -6.20
N VAL A 64 1.67 0.32 -5.31
CA VAL A 64 2.11 1.44 -4.46
C VAL A 64 3.25 0.99 -3.55
N LEU A 65 3.09 -0.13 -2.85
CA LEU A 65 4.10 -0.67 -1.96
C LEU A 65 5.40 -1.00 -2.70
N ALA A 66 5.32 -1.60 -3.89
CA ALA A 66 6.49 -1.90 -4.71
C ALA A 66 7.24 -0.63 -5.10
N ARG A 67 6.53 0.44 -5.43
CA ARG A 67 7.11 1.75 -5.77
C ARG A 67 7.79 2.41 -4.56
N GLU A 68 7.16 2.33 -3.38
CA GLU A 68 7.74 2.92 -2.15
C GLU A 68 8.97 2.12 -1.67
N SER A 69 8.93 0.78 -1.76
CA SER A 69 10.04 -0.08 -1.33
C SER A 69 11.18 -0.20 -2.35
N GLU A 70 11.04 0.37 -3.54
CA GLU A 70 12.05 0.27 -4.60
C GLU A 70 13.41 0.85 -4.16
N PHE A 71 13.41 2.01 -3.55
CA PHE A 71 14.63 2.65 -3.07
C PHE A 71 15.28 1.93 -1.89
N GLU A 72 14.47 1.37 -0.98
CA GLU A 72 14.99 0.57 0.13
C GLU A 72 15.73 -0.67 -0.36
N ARG A 73 15.20 -1.30 -1.41
CA ARG A 73 15.83 -2.48 -2.03
C ARG A 73 17.02 -2.11 -2.90
N LEU A 74 16.97 -0.95 -3.57
CA LEU A 74 18.01 -0.51 -4.49
C LEU A 74 19.28 -0.07 -3.75
N SER A 75 19.15 0.64 -2.64
CA SER A 75 20.28 1.18 -1.89
C SER A 75 21.34 0.14 -1.53
N PRO A 76 21.00 -1.04 -0.94
CA PRO A 76 22.00 -2.06 -0.66
C PRO A 76 22.59 -2.73 -1.92
N GLN A 77 21.87 -2.73 -3.04
CA GLN A 77 22.40 -3.26 -4.30
C GLN A 77 23.42 -2.31 -4.93
N LEU A 78 23.26 -1.01 -4.78
CA LEU A 78 24.18 0.00 -5.29
C LEU A 78 25.46 0.12 -4.45
N ALA A 79 25.41 -0.22 -3.18
CA ALA A 79 26.53 -0.03 -2.27
C ALA A 79 27.87 -0.62 -2.76
N PRO A 80 27.95 -1.87 -3.27
CA PRO A 80 29.18 -2.43 -3.79
C PRO A 80 29.71 -1.70 -5.04
N GLU A 81 28.82 -1.25 -5.93
CA GLU A 81 29.18 -0.52 -7.13
C GLU A 81 29.72 0.87 -6.77
N ILE A 82 29.03 1.58 -5.88
CA ILE A 82 29.41 2.91 -5.41
C ILE A 82 30.75 2.87 -4.69
N ARG A 83 31.00 1.85 -3.88
CA ARG A 83 32.29 1.67 -3.20
C ARG A 83 33.47 1.62 -4.16
N ILE A 84 33.27 1.04 -5.35
CA ILE A 84 34.32 0.94 -6.37
C ILE A 84 34.46 2.25 -7.14
N LEU A 85 33.33 2.82 -7.57
CA LEU A 85 33.31 3.99 -8.45
C LEU A 85 33.54 5.31 -7.70
N PHE A 86 33.09 5.38 -6.46
CA PHE A 86 33.11 6.57 -5.62
C PHE A 86 33.69 6.25 -4.23
N PRO A 87 35.00 6.02 -4.10
CA PRO A 87 35.60 5.54 -2.84
C PRO A 87 35.50 6.55 -1.69
N LYS A 88 35.15 7.80 -1.96
CA LYS A 88 34.87 8.83 -0.95
C LYS A 88 33.48 8.69 -0.30
N VAL A 89 32.58 7.92 -0.92
CA VAL A 89 31.24 7.67 -0.37
C VAL A 89 31.34 6.57 0.67
N LYS A 90 30.95 6.87 1.89
CA LYS A 90 30.92 5.93 3.01
C LYS A 90 29.59 5.22 3.11
N ASP A 91 28.49 6.00 3.13
CA ASP A 91 27.13 5.49 3.24
C ASP A 91 26.24 6.19 2.21
N ILE A 92 25.24 5.48 1.71
CA ILE A 92 24.24 6.01 0.81
C ILE A 92 22.86 5.49 1.16
N ALA A 93 21.87 6.35 1.13
CA ALA A 93 20.46 6.00 1.21
C ALA A 93 19.67 6.78 0.16
N LEU A 94 18.78 6.10 -0.53
CA LEU A 94 17.85 6.71 -1.47
C LEU A 94 16.47 6.80 -0.81
N SER A 95 15.81 7.94 -0.98
CA SER A 95 14.45 8.12 -0.50
C SER A 95 13.65 9.02 -1.43
N ARG A 96 12.34 8.84 -1.40
CA ARG A 96 11.38 9.73 -2.03
C ARG A 96 10.69 10.53 -0.95
N ASN A 97 10.77 11.84 -1.03
CA ASN A 97 10.20 12.73 -0.03
C ASN A 97 9.25 13.73 -0.67
N VAL A 98 8.18 14.03 0.05
CA VAL A 98 7.25 15.09 -0.33
C VAL A 98 7.67 16.37 0.39
N PHE A 99 8.01 17.39 -0.38
CA PHE A 99 8.29 18.72 0.13
C PHE A 99 7.03 19.56 0.04
N CYS A 100 6.69 20.23 1.12
CA CYS A 100 5.61 21.19 1.16
C CYS A 100 6.21 22.57 1.38
N GLU A 101 5.95 23.48 0.49
CA GLU A 101 6.33 24.88 0.67
C GLU A 101 5.39 25.55 1.68
N VAL A 102 5.96 26.00 2.79
CA VAL A 102 5.16 26.46 3.95
C VAL A 102 4.30 27.68 3.61
N ASN A 103 4.78 28.56 2.73
CA ASN A 103 4.07 29.80 2.40
C ASN A 103 2.95 29.62 1.37
N SER A 104 3.17 28.75 0.38
CA SER A 104 2.21 28.54 -0.72
C SER A 104 1.34 27.29 -0.54
N GLY A 105 1.76 26.37 0.34
CA GLY A 105 1.14 25.04 0.46
C GLY A 105 1.40 24.14 -0.73
N HIS A 106 2.25 24.55 -1.68
CA HIS A 106 2.61 23.73 -2.83
C HIS A 106 3.41 22.51 -2.40
N THR A 107 3.02 21.34 -2.90
CA THR A 107 3.71 20.08 -2.63
C THR A 107 4.42 19.58 -3.87
N ASP A 108 5.68 19.16 -3.70
CA ASP A 108 6.49 18.55 -4.75
C ASP A 108 7.12 17.26 -4.24
N THR A 109 7.21 16.27 -5.12
CA THR A 109 7.85 14.99 -4.81
C THR A 109 9.26 14.97 -5.34
N VAL A 110 10.23 14.88 -4.44
CA VAL A 110 11.66 14.94 -4.77
C VAL A 110 12.34 13.65 -4.34
N ASN A 111 13.14 13.10 -5.24
CA ASN A 111 14.02 11.98 -4.93
C ASN A 111 15.33 12.52 -4.36
N ILE A 112 15.74 11.99 -3.21
CA ILE A 112 16.93 12.43 -2.50
C ILE A 112 17.86 11.25 -2.30
N ALA A 113 19.14 11.49 -2.58
CA ALA A 113 20.21 10.61 -2.14
C ALA A 113 20.92 11.25 -0.94
N PHE A 114 20.78 10.65 0.21
CA PHE A 114 21.56 10.97 1.39
C PHE A 114 22.91 10.29 1.28
N VAL A 115 23.96 11.08 1.30
CA VAL A 115 25.33 10.58 1.12
C VAL A 115 26.17 11.03 2.28
N LYS A 116 26.82 10.06 2.92
CA LYS A 116 27.85 10.33 3.92
C LYS A 116 29.22 10.18 3.28
N LEU A 117 30.03 11.20 3.40
CA LEU A 117 31.32 11.25 2.73
C LEU A 117 32.48 11.04 3.71
N ASN A 118 33.50 10.38 3.22
CA ASN A 118 34.81 10.32 3.87
C ASN A 118 35.74 11.37 3.22
N GLY A 119 35.59 12.62 3.65
CA GLY A 119 36.23 13.79 3.04
C GLY A 119 35.29 14.64 2.19
N THR A 120 35.85 15.42 1.26
CA THR A 120 35.10 16.34 0.40
C THR A 120 35.05 15.82 -1.04
N MET A 121 33.88 15.93 -1.65
CA MET A 121 33.70 15.72 -3.09
C MET A 121 33.65 17.05 -3.82
N ASN A 122 34.33 17.13 -4.97
CA ASN A 122 34.22 18.29 -5.85
C ASN A 122 32.89 18.25 -6.63
N SER A 123 32.53 19.37 -7.26
CA SER A 123 31.26 19.47 -8.01
C SER A 123 31.18 18.47 -9.17
N THR A 124 32.28 18.16 -9.82
CA THR A 124 32.34 17.18 -10.92
C THR A 124 32.08 15.76 -10.41
N GLU A 125 32.63 15.39 -9.29
CA GLU A 125 32.38 14.08 -8.64
C GLU A 125 30.92 13.97 -8.19
N GLN A 126 30.34 15.04 -7.65
CA GLN A 126 28.92 15.10 -7.26
C GLN A 126 28.01 14.91 -8.47
N SER A 127 28.29 15.62 -9.59
CA SER A 127 27.51 15.48 -10.82
C SER A 127 27.58 14.07 -11.38
N LYS A 128 28.74 13.43 -11.40
CA LYS A 128 28.91 12.04 -11.83
C LYS A 128 28.16 11.06 -10.94
N LEU A 129 28.17 11.27 -9.63
CA LEU A 129 27.41 10.44 -8.70
C LEU A 129 25.91 10.60 -8.93
N THR A 130 25.42 11.81 -9.12
CA THR A 130 24.01 12.08 -9.41
C THR A 130 23.59 11.40 -10.70
N GLU A 131 24.33 11.58 -11.79
CA GLU A 131 24.06 10.96 -13.08
C GLU A 131 24.04 9.43 -12.98
N TYR A 132 25.02 8.85 -12.29
CA TYR A 132 25.06 7.41 -12.03
C TYR A 132 23.82 6.92 -11.29
N LEU A 133 23.41 7.63 -10.23
CA LEU A 133 22.23 7.28 -9.44
C LEU A 133 20.93 7.39 -10.26
N GLU A 134 20.80 8.44 -11.09
CA GLU A 134 19.66 8.63 -11.97
C GLU A 134 19.52 7.51 -13.00
N VAL A 135 20.62 7.10 -13.62
CA VAL A 135 20.65 6.00 -14.60
C VAL A 135 20.29 4.66 -13.92
N ARG A 136 20.87 4.38 -12.76
CA ARG A 136 20.69 3.10 -12.08
C ARG A 136 19.32 2.96 -11.40
N SER A 137 18.77 4.05 -10.90
CA SER A 137 17.43 4.07 -10.31
C SER A 137 16.31 4.23 -11.32
N GLY A 138 16.62 4.62 -12.54
CA GLY A 138 15.62 4.95 -13.57
C GLY A 138 14.81 6.21 -13.26
N VAL A 139 15.23 6.99 -12.27
CA VAL A 139 14.50 8.17 -11.78
C VAL A 139 15.21 9.43 -12.26
N LYS A 140 14.46 10.32 -12.83
CA LYS A 140 14.97 11.65 -13.24
C LYS A 140 14.99 12.59 -12.04
N SER A 141 16.09 13.34 -11.91
CA SER A 141 16.27 14.37 -10.88
C SER A 141 16.39 13.82 -9.45
N ILE A 142 17.61 13.47 -9.09
CA ILE A 142 17.99 13.11 -7.72
C ILE A 142 18.76 14.29 -7.10
N LYS A 143 18.30 14.75 -5.95
CA LYS A 143 19.03 15.76 -5.16
C LYS A 143 19.99 15.05 -4.21
N LEU A 144 21.27 15.43 -4.25
CA LEU A 144 22.24 14.97 -3.28
C LEU A 144 22.14 15.77 -1.99
N TRP A 145 22.02 15.06 -0.89
CA TRP A 145 22.12 15.63 0.45
C TRP A 145 23.37 15.08 1.14
N ASN A 146 24.33 15.95 1.41
CA ASN A 146 25.57 15.58 2.07
C ASN A 146 25.45 15.80 3.58
N GLU A 147 25.63 14.76 4.36
CA GLU A 147 25.84 14.88 5.80
C GLU A 147 27.34 15.16 6.04
N LYS A 148 27.61 16.29 6.72
CA LYS A 148 28.97 16.67 7.12
C LYS A 148 29.40 15.89 8.33
#